data_721c01264b8b17d29f6e97240f96184a
#
_entry.id   721c01264b8b17d29f6e97240f96184a
#
_cell.length_a   1.000
_cell.length_b   1.000
_cell.length_c   1.000
_cell.angle_alpha   90.00
_cell.angle_beta   90.00
_cell.angle_gamma   90.00
#
_symmetry.space_group_name_H-M   'P 1'
#
loop_
_entity.id
_entity.type
_entity.pdbx_description
1 polymer ?
#
loop_
_entity_poly.entity_id
_entity_poly.type
_entity_poly.pdbx_seq_one_letter_code
_entity_poly.pdbx_strand_id
1 'polypeptide(L)'
;SSALGKVDYVIINAAECEPYITGDHRTMLERPEEIIGGAKFLAKMFGVDKVVIGVEDNKRNGIDAMNKVIAEQKAPVVVEPLRCRYPQGGEKQLCQAITGRQVPPGGLPADIGCAVFNINTTCAIYRALTTGMPVVRKIVTVSGSGVVEPKNLECPIGTPVSNLLDACGGLKDGTYKLIAGGPMMGMAQYTADISVAKGTGAILAFCENEEKTVENPQCIRCGKCVSVCPMHLEPLFMYQYASKGMVEELNDAHIMDCMECGACSYICPARMHLTHMFKTGKQLVKDKAAADRAAAEAKKKAEEAKEAAAK
;
A
#
# COMPACT_ATOMS: atom_id res chain seq x y z
N SER A 1 4.61 -10.05 -16.58
CA SER A 1 4.87 -11.15 -17.56
C SER A 1 5.38 -12.44 -16.92
N SER A 2 6.10 -12.37 -15.80
CA SER A 2 6.61 -13.56 -15.09
C SER A 2 5.51 -14.41 -14.41
N ALA A 3 4.33 -13.85 -14.19
CA ALA A 3 3.20 -14.52 -13.55
C ALA A 3 2.24 -15.21 -14.54
N LEU A 4 2.34 -14.93 -15.85
CA LEU A 4 1.47 -15.57 -16.86
C LEU A 4 1.73 -17.08 -16.90
N GLY A 5 0.66 -17.88 -16.83
CA GLY A 5 0.71 -19.35 -16.80
C GLY A 5 1.06 -19.96 -15.44
N LYS A 6 1.26 -19.13 -14.39
CA LYS A 6 1.53 -19.59 -13.02
C LYS A 6 0.47 -19.13 -12.02
N VAL A 7 -0.50 -18.32 -12.45
CA VAL A 7 -1.54 -17.74 -11.61
C VAL A 7 -2.83 -18.49 -11.78
N ASP A 8 -3.39 -18.95 -10.68
CA ASP A 8 -4.70 -19.60 -10.57
C ASP A 8 -5.74 -18.73 -9.83
N TYR A 9 -5.28 -17.65 -9.16
CA TYR A 9 -6.13 -16.65 -8.54
C TYR A 9 -5.79 -15.23 -9.03
N VAL A 10 -6.76 -14.56 -9.64
CA VAL A 10 -6.69 -13.11 -9.88
C VAL A 10 -7.56 -12.43 -8.84
N ILE A 11 -6.94 -11.56 -8.05
CA ILE A 11 -7.57 -10.86 -6.93
C ILE A 11 -7.59 -9.36 -7.22
N ILE A 12 -8.78 -8.75 -7.15
CA ILE A 12 -8.92 -7.30 -7.19
C ILE A 12 -9.02 -6.80 -5.74
N ASN A 13 -8.07 -5.97 -5.36
CA ASN A 13 -8.01 -5.34 -4.04
C ASN A 13 -8.93 -4.11 -4.03
N ALA A 14 -10.07 -4.24 -3.37
CA ALA A 14 -11.02 -3.18 -3.04
C ALA A 14 -11.20 -3.05 -1.51
N ALA A 15 -10.25 -3.59 -0.72
CA ALA A 15 -10.18 -3.45 0.72
C ALA A 15 -9.48 -2.14 1.08
N GLU A 16 -10.26 -1.06 1.16
CA GLU A 16 -9.79 0.30 1.46
C GLU A 16 -9.68 0.48 2.98
N CYS A 17 -8.62 -0.09 3.56
CA CYS A 17 -8.45 -0.19 5.01
C CYS A 17 -7.80 1.05 5.67
N GLU A 18 -7.22 1.97 4.91
CA GLU A 18 -6.65 3.21 5.44
C GLU A 18 -7.77 4.16 5.90
N PRO A 19 -7.75 4.63 7.16
CA PRO A 19 -8.73 5.60 7.63
C PRO A 19 -8.71 6.89 6.80
N TYR A 20 -9.83 7.60 6.76
CA TYR A 20 -10.05 8.85 6.00
C TYR A 20 -10.08 8.71 4.48
N ILE A 21 -9.62 7.60 3.89
CA ILE A 21 -9.64 7.38 2.45
C ILE A 21 -10.96 6.73 2.05
N THR A 22 -11.57 7.21 0.96
CA THR A 22 -12.86 6.74 0.46
C THR A 22 -12.93 6.68 -1.07
N GLY A 23 -11.81 6.81 -1.76
CA GLY A 23 -11.73 6.85 -3.22
C GLY A 23 -12.10 5.53 -3.89
N ASP A 24 -11.68 4.39 -3.31
CA ASP A 24 -12.01 3.07 -3.83
C ASP A 24 -13.50 2.76 -3.62
N HIS A 25 -14.07 3.14 -2.47
CA HIS A 25 -15.50 3.01 -2.22
C HIS A 25 -16.34 3.82 -3.22
N ARG A 26 -15.96 5.07 -3.51
CA ARG A 26 -16.63 5.88 -4.54
C ARG A 26 -16.51 5.24 -5.93
N THR A 27 -15.36 4.67 -6.25
CA THR A 27 -15.16 3.95 -7.51
C THR A 27 -16.10 2.75 -7.64
N MET A 28 -16.32 1.98 -6.56
CA MET A 28 -17.29 0.87 -6.54
C MET A 28 -18.73 1.33 -6.84
N LEU A 29 -19.12 2.50 -6.34
CA LEU A 29 -20.47 3.04 -6.51
C LEU A 29 -20.69 3.70 -7.86
N GLU A 30 -19.67 4.39 -8.39
CA GLU A 30 -19.81 5.24 -9.58
C GLU A 30 -19.37 4.56 -10.88
N ARG A 31 -18.53 3.49 -10.76
CA ARG A 31 -17.89 2.84 -11.92
C ARG A 31 -17.87 1.32 -11.83
N PRO A 32 -18.92 0.66 -11.32
CA PRO A 32 -18.93 -0.78 -11.18
C PRO A 32 -18.75 -1.49 -12.54
N GLU A 33 -19.25 -0.94 -13.63
CA GLU A 33 -19.12 -1.50 -14.98
C GLU A 33 -17.65 -1.54 -15.45
N GLU A 34 -16.88 -0.49 -15.13
CA GLU A 34 -15.45 -0.45 -15.48
C GLU A 34 -14.65 -1.47 -14.67
N ILE A 35 -14.99 -1.63 -13.39
CA ILE A 35 -14.35 -2.64 -12.51
C ILE A 35 -14.62 -4.04 -13.06
N ILE A 36 -15.88 -4.36 -13.32
CA ILE A 36 -16.27 -5.68 -13.81
C ILE A 36 -15.74 -5.93 -15.23
N GLY A 37 -15.76 -4.90 -16.09
CA GLY A 37 -15.15 -4.98 -17.41
C GLY A 37 -13.66 -5.26 -17.37
N GLY A 38 -12.92 -4.55 -16.50
CA GLY A 38 -11.49 -4.80 -16.29
C GLY A 38 -11.21 -6.18 -15.70
N ALA A 39 -12.05 -6.65 -14.76
CA ALA A 39 -11.95 -8.00 -14.21
C ALA A 39 -12.13 -9.08 -15.30
N LYS A 40 -13.07 -8.91 -16.24
CA LYS A 40 -13.26 -9.82 -17.39
C LYS A 40 -12.01 -9.87 -18.29
N PHE A 41 -11.37 -8.74 -18.54
CA PHE A 41 -10.10 -8.71 -19.29
C PHE A 41 -8.99 -9.45 -18.53
N LEU A 42 -8.87 -9.24 -17.22
CA LEU A 42 -7.89 -9.93 -16.39
C LEU A 42 -8.15 -11.45 -16.37
N ALA A 43 -9.40 -11.90 -16.23
CA ALA A 43 -9.76 -13.31 -16.30
C ALA A 43 -9.25 -13.93 -17.62
N LYS A 44 -9.53 -13.27 -18.76
CA LYS A 44 -9.10 -13.74 -20.07
C LYS A 44 -7.57 -13.73 -20.22
N MET A 45 -6.91 -12.68 -19.73
CA MET A 45 -5.46 -12.53 -19.84
C MET A 45 -4.69 -13.60 -19.07
N PHE A 46 -5.16 -13.95 -17.87
CA PHE A 46 -4.53 -14.96 -17.01
C PHE A 46 -5.06 -16.39 -17.27
N GLY A 47 -6.15 -16.53 -18.00
CA GLY A 47 -6.78 -17.82 -18.27
C GLY A 47 -7.43 -18.45 -17.02
N VAL A 48 -7.95 -17.61 -16.11
CA VAL A 48 -8.62 -18.05 -14.89
C VAL A 48 -10.13 -18.09 -15.07
N ASP A 49 -10.79 -19.07 -14.46
CA ASP A 49 -12.26 -19.23 -14.55
C ASP A 49 -13.01 -18.13 -13.79
N LYS A 50 -12.40 -17.59 -12.73
CA LYS A 50 -13.02 -16.56 -11.88
C LYS A 50 -12.00 -15.55 -11.37
N VAL A 51 -12.43 -14.29 -11.27
CA VAL A 51 -11.72 -13.22 -10.58
C VAL A 51 -12.42 -12.93 -9.26
N VAL A 52 -11.66 -12.74 -8.18
CA VAL A 52 -12.20 -12.43 -6.86
C VAL A 52 -11.94 -10.96 -6.54
N ILE A 53 -12.97 -10.22 -6.15
CA ILE A 53 -12.87 -8.84 -5.66
C ILE A 53 -13.01 -8.88 -4.14
N GLY A 54 -11.93 -8.61 -3.40
CA GLY A 54 -11.97 -8.52 -1.95
C GLY A 54 -12.42 -7.13 -1.49
N VAL A 55 -13.54 -7.06 -0.76
CA VAL A 55 -14.14 -5.81 -0.27
C VAL A 55 -14.41 -5.91 1.22
N GLU A 56 -14.14 -4.87 1.99
CA GLU A 56 -14.50 -4.86 3.41
C GLU A 56 -16.02 -4.89 3.62
N ASP A 57 -16.50 -5.69 4.59
CA ASP A 57 -17.93 -5.94 4.88
C ASP A 57 -18.72 -4.70 5.34
N ASN A 58 -18.02 -3.61 5.68
CA ASN A 58 -18.61 -2.30 5.96
C ASN A 58 -18.99 -1.50 4.70
N LYS A 59 -18.65 -1.97 3.49
CA LYS A 59 -18.93 -1.32 2.20
C LYS A 59 -20.10 -2.00 1.46
N ARG A 60 -21.19 -2.33 2.16
CA ARG A 60 -22.32 -3.12 1.63
C ARG A 60 -22.90 -2.57 0.34
N ASN A 61 -23.13 -1.26 0.25
CA ASN A 61 -23.65 -0.62 -0.96
C ASN A 61 -22.70 -0.74 -2.17
N GLY A 62 -21.39 -0.75 -1.95
CA GLY A 62 -20.39 -1.02 -3.01
C GLY A 62 -20.44 -2.48 -3.46
N ILE A 63 -20.58 -3.42 -2.51
CA ILE A 63 -20.77 -4.85 -2.80
C ILE A 63 -22.02 -5.07 -3.63
N ASP A 64 -23.17 -4.45 -3.23
CA ASP A 64 -24.44 -4.57 -3.92
C ASP A 64 -24.38 -4.00 -5.35
N ALA A 65 -23.75 -2.84 -5.52
CA ALA A 65 -23.55 -2.21 -6.84
C ALA A 65 -22.76 -3.11 -7.79
N MET A 66 -21.66 -3.70 -7.33
CA MET A 66 -20.86 -4.61 -8.14
C MET A 66 -21.59 -5.92 -8.43
N ASN A 67 -22.26 -6.52 -7.45
CA ASN A 67 -23.04 -7.75 -7.64
C ASN A 67 -24.16 -7.58 -8.66
N LYS A 68 -24.81 -6.42 -8.70
CA LYS A 68 -25.82 -6.08 -9.71
C LYS A 68 -25.21 -6.17 -11.13
N VAL A 69 -24.09 -5.52 -11.37
CA VAL A 69 -23.42 -5.54 -12.69
C VAL A 69 -22.90 -6.95 -13.04
N ILE A 70 -22.38 -7.70 -12.06
CA ILE A 70 -21.96 -9.09 -12.26
C ILE A 70 -23.13 -9.94 -12.75
N ALA A 71 -24.29 -9.81 -12.12
CA ALA A 71 -25.50 -10.56 -12.49
C ALA A 71 -26.00 -10.17 -13.89
N GLU A 72 -26.08 -8.87 -14.19
CA GLU A 72 -26.52 -8.34 -15.50
C GLU A 72 -25.62 -8.79 -16.64
N GLN A 73 -24.30 -8.78 -16.43
CA GLN A 73 -23.31 -9.15 -17.45
C GLN A 73 -22.94 -10.64 -17.44
N LYS A 74 -23.43 -11.44 -16.49
CA LYS A 74 -23.04 -12.83 -16.25
C LYS A 74 -21.50 -12.97 -16.21
N ALA A 75 -20.84 -12.03 -15.51
CA ALA A 75 -19.39 -11.94 -15.49
C ALA A 75 -18.77 -13.04 -14.63
N PRO A 76 -17.59 -13.59 -15.00
CA PRO A 76 -16.86 -14.57 -14.22
C PRO A 76 -16.13 -13.90 -13.03
N VAL A 77 -16.86 -13.21 -12.20
CA VAL A 77 -16.35 -12.39 -11.08
C VAL A 77 -17.16 -12.69 -9.83
N VAL A 78 -16.49 -12.79 -8.69
CA VAL A 78 -17.10 -12.97 -7.37
C VAL A 78 -16.65 -11.84 -6.46
N VAL A 79 -17.57 -11.24 -5.73
CA VAL A 79 -17.25 -10.29 -4.65
C VAL A 79 -17.17 -11.07 -3.35
N GLU A 80 -16.01 -11.02 -2.69
CA GLU A 80 -15.76 -11.67 -1.40
C GLU A 80 -15.79 -10.60 -0.29
N PRO A 81 -16.81 -10.61 0.59
CA PRO A 81 -16.84 -9.73 1.74
C PRO A 81 -15.75 -10.13 2.76
N LEU A 82 -14.88 -9.19 3.08
CA LEU A 82 -13.79 -9.37 4.01
C LEU A 82 -14.09 -8.63 5.31
N ARG A 83 -13.70 -9.22 6.43
CA ARG A 83 -13.85 -8.57 7.73
C ARG A 83 -13.11 -7.24 7.76
N CYS A 84 -13.82 -6.15 8.14
CA CYS A 84 -13.22 -4.84 8.30
C CYS A 84 -12.17 -4.88 9.44
N ARG A 85 -10.91 -4.80 9.08
CA ARG A 85 -9.76 -4.70 10.00
C ARG A 85 -8.56 -4.10 9.29
N TYR A 86 -7.67 -3.49 10.06
CA TYR A 86 -6.44 -2.95 9.51
C TYR A 86 -5.26 -3.94 9.75
N PRO A 87 -4.40 -4.23 8.77
CA PRO A 87 -4.38 -3.80 7.37
C PRO A 87 -4.96 -4.85 6.39
N GLN A 88 -6.28 -4.97 6.28
CA GLN A 88 -6.95 -5.95 5.40
C GLN A 88 -6.58 -5.78 3.92
N GLY A 89 -6.33 -4.53 3.48
CA GLY A 89 -5.88 -4.22 2.11
C GLY A 89 -4.39 -4.51 1.85
N GLY A 90 -3.65 -4.97 2.85
CA GLY A 90 -2.27 -5.43 2.65
C GLY A 90 -2.25 -6.64 1.71
N GLU A 91 -1.37 -6.62 0.70
CA GLU A 91 -1.38 -7.62 -0.37
C GLU A 91 -1.23 -9.06 0.15
N LYS A 92 -0.32 -9.31 1.11
CA LYS A 92 -0.10 -10.63 1.71
C LYS A 92 -1.30 -11.06 2.56
N GLN A 93 -1.88 -10.15 3.34
CA GLN A 93 -3.07 -10.40 4.16
C GLN A 93 -4.29 -10.68 3.29
N LEU A 94 -4.45 -9.94 2.20
CA LEU A 94 -5.53 -10.14 1.25
C LEU A 94 -5.45 -11.50 0.56
N CYS A 95 -4.27 -11.90 0.09
CA CYS A 95 -4.04 -13.22 -0.50
C CYS A 95 -4.43 -14.34 0.48
N GLN A 96 -3.96 -14.24 1.73
CA GLN A 96 -4.30 -15.24 2.76
C GLN A 96 -5.79 -15.26 3.09
N ALA A 97 -6.43 -14.09 3.21
CA ALA A 97 -7.86 -14.01 3.53
C ALA A 97 -8.74 -14.65 2.45
N ILE A 98 -8.39 -14.49 1.17
CA ILE A 98 -9.18 -15.00 0.03
C ILE A 98 -8.85 -16.45 -0.29
N THR A 99 -7.56 -16.83 -0.26
CA THR A 99 -7.11 -18.13 -0.78
C THR A 99 -6.67 -19.12 0.30
N GLY A 100 -6.48 -18.65 1.54
CA GLY A 100 -5.83 -19.43 2.60
C GLY A 100 -4.32 -19.61 2.43
N ARG A 101 -3.73 -19.19 1.30
CA ARG A 101 -2.29 -19.33 1.01
C ARG A 101 -1.49 -18.21 1.64
N GLN A 102 -0.30 -18.54 2.10
CA GLN A 102 0.63 -17.56 2.70
C GLN A 102 1.78 -17.25 1.75
N VAL A 103 1.99 -15.96 1.49
CA VAL A 103 3.16 -15.49 0.73
C VAL A 103 4.39 -15.63 1.62
N PRO A 104 5.42 -16.38 1.20
CA PRO A 104 6.62 -16.59 2.00
C PRO A 104 7.40 -15.30 2.26
N PRO A 105 8.31 -15.28 3.26
CA PRO A 105 9.27 -14.20 3.46
C PRO A 105 10.03 -13.88 2.18
N GLY A 106 10.16 -12.59 1.84
CA GLY A 106 10.81 -12.14 0.60
C GLY A 106 10.06 -12.49 -0.70
N GLY A 107 8.98 -13.29 -0.64
CA GLY A 107 8.20 -13.72 -1.80
C GLY A 107 7.15 -12.72 -2.26
N LEU A 108 6.61 -12.99 -3.44
CA LEU A 108 5.55 -12.23 -4.11
C LEU A 108 4.25 -13.06 -4.19
N PRO A 109 3.08 -12.46 -4.38
CA PRO A 109 1.82 -13.19 -4.60
C PRO A 109 1.90 -14.23 -5.73
N ALA A 110 2.69 -13.96 -6.76
CA ALA A 110 2.89 -14.89 -7.87
C ALA A 110 3.53 -16.23 -7.43
N ASP A 111 4.30 -16.25 -6.36
CA ASP A 111 4.94 -17.46 -5.84
C ASP A 111 3.93 -18.45 -5.21
N ILE A 112 2.74 -17.94 -4.89
CA ILE A 112 1.60 -18.72 -4.38
C ILE A 112 0.45 -18.81 -5.39
N GLY A 113 0.70 -18.52 -6.66
CA GLY A 113 -0.29 -18.56 -7.74
C GLY A 113 -1.31 -17.41 -7.73
N CYS A 114 -1.00 -16.28 -7.12
CA CYS A 114 -1.89 -15.12 -7.05
C CYS A 114 -1.37 -13.93 -7.87
N ALA A 115 -2.28 -13.20 -8.52
CA ALA A 115 -2.03 -11.88 -9.08
C ALA A 115 -2.99 -10.87 -8.45
N VAL A 116 -2.46 -9.80 -7.85
CA VAL A 116 -3.26 -8.79 -7.13
C VAL A 116 -3.26 -7.48 -7.90
N PHE A 117 -4.44 -6.90 -8.09
CA PHE A 117 -4.64 -5.61 -8.76
C PHE A 117 -5.49 -4.70 -7.88
N ASN A 118 -5.10 -3.44 -7.71
CA ASN A 118 -5.97 -2.45 -7.07
C ASN A 118 -7.19 -2.14 -7.97
N ILE A 119 -8.32 -1.81 -7.36
CA ILE A 119 -9.59 -1.53 -8.06
C ILE A 119 -9.46 -0.40 -9.10
N ASN A 120 -8.75 0.69 -8.80
CA ASN A 120 -8.53 1.78 -9.75
C ASN A 120 -7.60 1.37 -10.91
N THR A 121 -6.63 0.48 -10.65
CA THR A 121 -5.81 -0.12 -11.71
C THR A 121 -6.66 -0.97 -12.64
N THR A 122 -7.63 -1.69 -12.11
CA THR A 122 -8.58 -2.50 -12.89
C THR A 122 -9.45 -1.63 -13.79
N CYS A 123 -9.99 -0.51 -13.30
CA CYS A 123 -10.68 0.49 -14.14
C CYS A 123 -9.77 1.06 -15.23
N ALA A 124 -8.51 1.36 -14.88
CA ALA A 124 -7.55 1.89 -15.84
C ALA A 124 -7.22 0.89 -16.97
N ILE A 125 -7.13 -0.40 -16.64
CA ILE A 125 -6.97 -1.48 -17.64
C ILE A 125 -8.20 -1.51 -18.58
N TYR A 126 -9.41 -1.45 -18.03
CA TYR A 126 -10.63 -1.38 -18.83
C TYR A 126 -10.61 -0.21 -19.80
N ARG A 127 -10.34 1.00 -19.32
CA ARG A 127 -10.28 2.21 -20.15
C ARG A 127 -9.20 2.13 -21.22
N ALA A 128 -8.00 1.66 -20.86
CA ALA A 128 -6.92 1.52 -21.83
C ALA A 128 -7.27 0.58 -22.97
N LEU A 129 -7.95 -0.54 -22.69
CA LEU A 129 -8.33 -1.53 -23.68
C LEU A 129 -9.55 -1.12 -24.52
N THR A 130 -10.46 -0.31 -23.98
CA THR A 130 -11.68 0.11 -24.68
C THR A 130 -11.54 1.44 -25.42
N THR A 131 -10.71 2.36 -24.92
CA THR A 131 -10.58 3.72 -25.46
C THR A 131 -9.17 4.06 -25.94
N GLY A 132 -8.17 3.21 -25.69
CA GLY A 132 -6.76 3.52 -25.94
C GLY A 132 -6.14 4.54 -24.98
N MET A 133 -6.89 5.05 -23.99
CA MET A 133 -6.44 6.11 -23.08
C MET A 133 -5.56 5.55 -21.96
N PRO A 134 -4.32 6.03 -21.78
CA PRO A 134 -3.47 5.65 -20.66
C PRO A 134 -3.96 6.26 -19.35
N VAL A 135 -3.31 5.89 -18.23
CA VAL A 135 -3.61 6.47 -16.91
C VAL A 135 -3.10 7.90 -16.84
N VAL A 136 -3.98 8.85 -17.11
CA VAL A 136 -3.70 10.30 -17.06
C VAL A 136 -4.45 11.02 -15.95
N ARG A 137 -5.43 10.37 -15.35
CA ARG A 137 -6.26 10.91 -14.26
C ARG A 137 -6.31 9.96 -13.09
N LYS A 138 -6.57 10.50 -11.91
CA LYS A 138 -6.65 9.73 -10.68
C LYS A 138 -7.71 10.31 -9.75
N ILE A 139 -8.35 9.44 -8.96
CA ILE A 139 -9.17 9.86 -7.83
C ILE A 139 -8.26 10.02 -6.61
N VAL A 140 -8.37 11.17 -5.95
CA VAL A 140 -7.62 11.52 -4.74
C VAL A 140 -8.62 11.94 -3.68
N THR A 141 -8.58 11.29 -2.51
CA THR A 141 -9.34 11.73 -1.34
C THR A 141 -8.62 12.90 -0.67
N VAL A 142 -9.29 14.04 -0.55
CA VAL A 142 -8.82 15.18 0.25
C VAL A 142 -9.67 15.25 1.51
N SER A 143 -9.06 15.04 2.68
CA SER A 143 -9.80 14.88 3.94
C SER A 143 -8.95 15.25 5.16
N GLY A 144 -9.52 15.06 6.35
CA GLY A 144 -8.91 15.38 7.64
C GLY A 144 -9.54 16.61 8.29
N SER A 145 -9.26 16.82 9.56
CA SER A 145 -9.84 17.92 10.36
C SER A 145 -9.46 19.30 9.87
N GLY A 146 -8.29 19.43 9.23
CA GLY A 146 -7.75 20.67 8.67
C GLY A 146 -8.33 21.05 7.30
N VAL A 147 -9.12 20.19 6.64
CA VAL A 147 -9.77 20.50 5.36
C VAL A 147 -11.14 21.13 5.60
N VAL A 148 -11.47 22.18 4.86
CA VAL A 148 -12.79 22.87 5.02
C VAL A 148 -13.92 21.98 4.54
N GLU A 149 -13.84 21.48 3.30
CA GLU A 149 -14.84 20.63 2.66
C GLU A 149 -14.21 19.33 2.13
N PRO A 150 -14.14 18.24 2.92
CA PRO A 150 -13.58 16.98 2.46
C PRO A 150 -14.29 16.43 1.23
N LYS A 151 -13.50 16.02 0.19
CA LYS A 151 -14.01 15.51 -1.09
C LYS A 151 -13.12 14.40 -1.67
N ASN A 152 -13.72 13.58 -2.53
CA ASN A 152 -12.97 12.79 -3.50
C ASN A 152 -12.93 13.56 -4.82
N LEU A 153 -11.74 13.85 -5.33
CA LEU A 153 -11.53 14.63 -6.55
C LEU A 153 -10.89 13.76 -7.63
N GLU A 154 -11.43 13.81 -8.84
CA GLU A 154 -10.77 13.25 -10.01
C GLU A 154 -9.94 14.33 -10.70
N CYS A 155 -8.63 14.17 -10.70
CA CYS A 155 -7.71 15.15 -11.27
C CYS A 155 -6.68 14.51 -12.20
N PRO A 156 -6.10 15.27 -13.14
CA PRO A 156 -4.93 14.84 -13.90
C PRO A 156 -3.73 14.53 -12.99
N ILE A 157 -2.91 13.56 -13.38
CA ILE A 157 -1.60 13.35 -12.77
C ILE A 157 -0.75 14.60 -13.07
N GLY A 158 -0.01 15.08 -12.06
CA GLY A 158 0.75 16.34 -12.14
C GLY A 158 -0.01 17.57 -11.61
N THR A 159 -1.30 17.44 -11.25
CA THR A 159 -2.05 18.53 -10.62
C THR A 159 -1.38 18.93 -9.30
N PRO A 160 -1.09 20.23 -9.07
CA PRO A 160 -0.59 20.71 -7.79
C PRO A 160 -1.55 20.39 -6.64
N VAL A 161 -1.00 19.97 -5.50
CA VAL A 161 -1.83 19.65 -4.31
C VAL A 161 -2.55 20.89 -3.79
N SER A 162 -1.97 22.08 -3.92
CA SER A 162 -2.63 23.34 -3.61
C SER A 162 -3.98 23.50 -4.34
N ASN A 163 -4.05 23.15 -5.63
CA ASN A 163 -5.31 23.21 -6.39
C ASN A 163 -6.38 22.25 -5.85
N LEU A 164 -5.97 21.08 -5.33
CA LEU A 164 -6.90 20.15 -4.70
C LEU A 164 -7.41 20.70 -3.37
N LEU A 165 -6.54 21.30 -2.58
CA LEU A 165 -6.92 21.95 -1.32
C LEU A 165 -7.86 23.14 -1.57
N ASP A 166 -7.59 23.97 -2.56
CA ASP A 166 -8.45 25.09 -2.97
C ASP A 166 -9.83 24.61 -3.41
N ALA A 167 -9.90 23.52 -4.20
CA ALA A 167 -11.17 22.90 -4.61
C ALA A 167 -11.97 22.32 -3.44
N CYS A 168 -11.31 22.10 -2.29
CA CYS A 168 -11.92 21.70 -1.02
C CYS A 168 -12.17 22.87 -0.05
N GLY A 169 -12.17 24.10 -0.54
CA GLY A 169 -12.40 25.32 0.25
C GLY A 169 -11.20 25.78 1.07
N GLY A 170 -10.03 25.20 0.83
CA GLY A 170 -8.78 25.53 1.52
C GLY A 170 -8.57 24.73 2.82
N LEU A 171 -7.53 25.15 3.54
CA LEU A 171 -7.19 24.64 4.86
C LEU A 171 -7.78 25.53 5.96
N LYS A 172 -8.20 24.91 7.06
CA LYS A 172 -8.65 25.63 8.26
C LYS A 172 -7.48 26.23 9.02
N ASP A 173 -7.75 27.29 9.78
CA ASP A 173 -6.80 27.85 10.75
C ASP A 173 -6.37 26.76 11.75
N GLY A 174 -5.09 26.76 12.11
CA GLY A 174 -4.52 25.76 13.01
C GLY A 174 -4.23 24.40 12.34
N THR A 175 -4.27 24.33 11.00
CA THR A 175 -3.77 23.14 10.29
C THR A 175 -2.27 23.01 10.50
N TYR A 176 -1.87 21.88 11.06
CA TYR A 176 -0.51 21.64 11.52
C TYR A 176 0.23 20.61 10.66
N LYS A 177 -0.50 19.60 10.12
CA LYS A 177 0.12 18.46 9.45
C LYS A 177 -0.56 18.16 8.12
N LEU A 178 0.26 18.02 7.08
CA LEU A 178 -0.16 17.55 5.77
C LEU A 178 0.44 16.17 5.49
N ILE A 179 -0.36 15.22 5.00
CA ILE A 179 0.07 13.86 4.69
C ILE A 179 -0.32 13.52 3.26
N ALA A 180 0.63 13.05 2.46
CA ALA A 180 0.37 12.40 1.18
C ALA A 180 0.18 10.89 1.39
N GLY A 181 -1.02 10.39 1.16
CA GLY A 181 -1.46 9.03 1.49
C GLY A 181 -2.34 8.96 2.72
N GLY A 182 -2.53 7.75 3.27
CA GLY A 182 -3.31 7.53 4.49
C GLY A 182 -2.56 7.87 5.78
N PRO A 183 -3.25 7.95 6.92
CA PRO A 183 -2.62 8.36 8.17
C PRO A 183 -1.69 7.29 8.75
N MET A 184 -1.82 6.03 8.29
CA MET A 184 -1.03 4.91 8.79
C MET A 184 0.25 4.68 7.96
N MET A 185 0.18 4.75 6.63
CA MET A 185 1.29 4.45 5.72
C MET A 185 1.78 5.66 4.93
N GLY A 186 1.04 6.77 4.91
CA GLY A 186 1.40 7.98 4.18
C GLY A 186 2.63 8.68 4.70
N MET A 187 3.10 9.68 3.95
CA MET A 187 4.27 10.48 4.29
C MET A 187 3.85 11.91 4.63
N ALA A 188 4.29 12.40 5.80
CA ALA A 188 4.13 13.79 6.15
C ALA A 188 4.88 14.70 5.16
N GLN A 189 4.24 15.80 4.78
CA GLN A 189 4.77 16.79 3.85
C GLN A 189 5.05 18.09 4.61
N TYR A 190 6.18 18.71 4.34
CA TYR A 190 6.54 20.01 4.92
C TYR A 190 5.99 21.19 4.11
N THR A 191 5.45 20.93 2.91
CA THR A 191 4.85 21.91 2.02
C THR A 191 3.71 21.30 1.22
N ALA A 192 2.77 22.13 0.75
CA ALA A 192 1.77 21.76 -0.23
C ALA A 192 2.26 21.90 -1.69
N ASP A 193 3.50 22.36 -1.89
CA ASP A 193 4.14 22.49 -3.20
C ASP A 193 4.65 21.15 -3.72
N ILE A 194 3.73 20.22 -3.84
CA ILE A 194 3.91 18.89 -4.42
C ILE A 194 2.80 18.63 -5.43
N SER A 195 3.02 17.69 -6.33
CA SER A 195 2.03 17.32 -7.35
C SER A 195 1.49 15.92 -7.15
N VAL A 196 0.26 15.70 -7.63
CA VAL A 196 -0.37 14.38 -7.68
C VAL A 196 0.45 13.44 -8.57
N ALA A 197 0.97 12.39 -7.99
CA ALA A 197 1.64 11.30 -8.69
C ALA A 197 0.67 10.13 -8.94
N LYS A 198 1.06 9.17 -9.78
CA LYS A 198 0.29 7.93 -10.02
C LYS A 198 -0.03 7.18 -8.71
N GLY A 199 0.88 7.23 -7.72
CA GLY A 199 0.72 6.59 -6.42
C GLY A 199 -0.13 7.37 -5.41
N THR A 200 -0.44 8.66 -5.65
CA THR A 200 -1.15 9.51 -4.69
C THR A 200 -2.62 9.08 -4.57
N GLY A 201 -3.02 8.48 -3.47
CA GLY A 201 -4.41 8.06 -3.19
C GLY A 201 -5.19 9.04 -2.32
N ALA A 202 -4.49 9.81 -1.50
CA ALA A 202 -5.10 10.80 -0.62
C ALA A 202 -4.15 11.94 -0.29
N ILE A 203 -4.73 13.08 0.09
CA ILE A 203 -4.09 14.20 0.76
C ILE A 203 -4.89 14.47 2.03
N LEU A 204 -4.25 14.32 3.19
CA LEU A 204 -4.88 14.51 4.48
C LEU A 204 -4.26 15.69 5.20
N ALA A 205 -5.11 16.52 5.82
CA ALA A 205 -4.67 17.65 6.63
C ALA A 205 -5.29 17.58 8.02
N PHE A 206 -4.47 17.76 9.06
CA PHE A 206 -4.89 17.66 10.45
C PHE A 206 -4.56 18.91 11.23
N CYS A 207 -5.43 19.24 12.20
CA CYS A 207 -5.21 20.31 13.16
C CYS A 207 -4.33 19.85 14.33
N GLU A 208 -3.62 20.78 14.97
CA GLU A 208 -2.63 20.54 16.02
C GLU A 208 -3.17 19.73 17.23
N ASN A 209 -4.42 19.94 17.58
CA ASN A 209 -5.05 19.27 18.74
C ASN A 209 -5.28 17.77 18.56
N GLU A 210 -5.09 17.21 17.38
CA GLU A 210 -5.26 15.79 17.11
C GLU A 210 -3.95 14.99 17.24
N GLU A 211 -2.81 15.65 17.22
CA GLU A 211 -1.51 14.99 17.34
C GLU A 211 -0.95 15.13 18.76
N LYS A 212 -0.78 13.98 19.42
CA LYS A 212 -0.08 13.90 20.71
C LYS A 212 1.36 13.51 20.45
N THR A 213 2.22 14.49 20.16
CA THR A 213 3.66 14.27 20.05
C THR A 213 4.31 14.20 21.42
N VAL A 214 5.34 13.35 21.54
CA VAL A 214 6.20 13.26 22.72
C VAL A 214 7.62 13.53 22.24
N GLU A 215 8.30 14.54 22.83
CA GLU A 215 9.63 14.94 22.38
C GLU A 215 10.67 13.83 22.50
N ASN A 216 10.66 13.08 23.58
CA ASN A 216 11.61 11.99 23.82
C ASN A 216 10.87 10.70 24.21
N PRO A 217 10.24 10.01 23.24
CA PRO A 217 9.45 8.84 23.53
C PRO A 217 10.32 7.69 24.04
N GLN A 218 9.96 7.14 25.21
CA GLN A 218 10.68 6.03 25.82
C GLN A 218 9.84 4.77 25.88
N CYS A 219 10.40 3.65 25.46
CA CYS A 219 9.70 2.37 25.46
C CYS A 219 9.48 1.87 26.91
N ILE A 220 8.20 1.60 27.24
CA ILE A 220 7.80 1.02 28.54
C ILE A 220 7.71 -0.51 28.50
N ARG A 221 8.13 -1.16 27.44
CA ARG A 221 8.16 -2.62 27.23
C ARG A 221 6.81 -3.33 27.41
N CYS A 222 5.70 -2.69 27.05
CA CYS A 222 4.34 -3.24 27.25
C CYS A 222 3.94 -4.34 26.23
N GLY A 223 4.72 -4.61 25.19
CA GLY A 223 4.46 -5.66 24.20
C GLY A 223 3.34 -5.38 23.18
N LYS A 224 2.59 -4.27 23.29
CA LYS A 224 1.45 -3.98 22.39
C LYS A 224 1.83 -3.93 20.92
N CYS A 225 3.04 -3.44 20.57
CA CYS A 225 3.52 -3.41 19.19
C CYS A 225 3.70 -4.80 18.58
N VAL A 226 4.09 -5.79 19.40
CA VAL A 226 4.21 -7.19 18.96
C VAL A 226 2.83 -7.79 18.73
N SER A 227 1.89 -7.58 19.67
CA SER A 227 0.55 -8.19 19.60
C SER A 227 -0.28 -7.72 18.40
N VAL A 228 0.00 -6.53 17.84
CA VAL A 228 -0.74 -5.98 16.68
C VAL A 228 -0.01 -6.16 15.35
N CYS A 229 1.20 -6.73 15.37
CA CYS A 229 1.97 -6.88 14.14
C CYS A 229 1.32 -7.94 13.22
N PRO A 230 0.84 -7.56 12.01
CA PRO A 230 0.20 -8.50 11.10
C PRO A 230 1.19 -9.49 10.45
N MET A 231 2.49 -9.21 10.59
CA MET A 231 3.59 -10.07 10.11
C MET A 231 4.25 -10.85 11.24
N HIS A 232 3.72 -10.77 12.46
CA HIS A 232 4.25 -11.45 13.67
C HIS A 232 5.73 -11.16 13.95
N LEU A 233 6.18 -9.94 13.61
CA LEU A 233 7.53 -9.46 13.88
C LEU A 233 7.65 -8.90 15.30
N GLU A 234 8.87 -8.59 15.71
CA GLU A 234 9.20 -8.00 17.01
C GLU A 234 9.59 -6.51 16.90
N PRO A 235 8.63 -5.58 16.75
CA PRO A 235 8.89 -4.16 16.49
C PRO A 235 9.79 -3.48 17.51
N LEU A 236 9.74 -3.91 18.76
CA LEU A 236 10.57 -3.36 19.84
C LEU A 236 12.06 -3.58 19.56
N PHE A 237 12.45 -4.81 19.24
CA PHE A 237 13.84 -5.15 18.98
C PHE A 237 14.31 -4.56 17.66
N MET A 238 13.48 -4.65 16.61
CA MET A 238 13.77 -4.00 15.34
C MET A 238 14.06 -2.50 15.49
N TYR A 239 13.30 -1.80 16.35
CA TYR A 239 13.55 -0.39 16.66
C TYR A 239 14.92 -0.19 17.32
N GLN A 240 15.25 -1.01 18.32
CA GLN A 240 16.53 -0.92 19.02
C GLN A 240 17.72 -1.18 18.09
N TYR A 241 17.62 -2.20 17.23
CA TYR A 241 18.65 -2.52 16.25
C TYR A 241 18.82 -1.42 15.22
N ALA A 242 17.72 -0.92 14.66
CA ALA A 242 17.75 0.16 13.67
C ALA A 242 18.33 1.46 14.25
N SER A 243 17.97 1.82 15.49
CA SER A 243 18.50 3.02 16.16
C SER A 243 20.01 2.96 16.45
N LYS A 244 20.57 1.75 16.52
CA LYS A 244 22.00 1.50 16.75
C LYS A 244 22.78 1.12 15.49
N GLY A 245 22.11 1.03 14.33
CA GLY A 245 22.73 0.63 13.07
C GLY A 245 23.19 -0.83 13.04
N MET A 246 22.57 -1.72 13.84
CA MET A 246 22.92 -3.14 13.97
C MET A 246 22.28 -3.92 12.81
N VAL A 247 22.99 -3.98 11.67
CA VAL A 247 22.45 -4.48 10.39
C VAL A 247 22.23 -6.00 10.41
N GLU A 248 23.13 -6.76 11.03
CA GLU A 248 23.02 -8.21 11.12
C GLU A 248 21.79 -8.61 11.95
N GLU A 249 21.62 -7.97 13.10
CA GLU A 249 20.46 -8.21 13.98
C GLU A 249 19.15 -7.76 13.34
N LEU A 250 19.18 -6.75 12.46
CA LEU A 250 18.00 -6.36 11.67
C LEU A 250 17.63 -7.43 10.65
N ASN A 251 18.60 -8.07 10.02
CA ASN A 251 18.37 -9.21 9.13
C ASN A 251 17.79 -10.40 9.89
N ASP A 252 18.37 -10.75 11.03
CA ASP A 252 17.92 -11.85 11.90
C ASP A 252 16.50 -11.59 12.43
N ALA A 253 16.16 -10.32 12.71
CA ALA A 253 14.83 -9.89 13.08
C ALA A 253 13.84 -9.78 11.88
N HIS A 254 14.25 -10.18 10.69
CA HIS A 254 13.44 -10.17 9.47
C HIS A 254 12.80 -8.81 9.14
N ILE A 255 13.56 -7.71 9.30
CA ILE A 255 13.04 -6.36 9.08
C ILE A 255 12.48 -6.16 7.67
N MET A 256 13.02 -6.87 6.67
CA MET A 256 12.57 -6.79 5.28
C MET A 256 11.14 -7.31 5.08
N ASP A 257 10.63 -8.17 5.97
CA ASP A 257 9.25 -8.67 5.93
C ASP A 257 8.23 -7.69 6.52
N CYS A 258 8.69 -6.62 7.18
CA CYS A 258 7.81 -5.57 7.68
C CYS A 258 7.13 -4.86 6.49
N MET A 259 5.80 -4.84 6.45
CA MET A 259 5.03 -4.13 5.42
C MET A 259 4.83 -2.64 5.70
N GLU A 260 5.41 -2.10 6.77
CA GLU A 260 5.35 -0.68 7.17
C GLU A 260 3.93 -0.15 7.39
N CYS A 261 3.01 -1.00 7.83
CA CYS A 261 1.60 -0.66 7.99
C CYS A 261 1.30 0.36 9.11
N GLY A 262 2.24 0.69 9.97
CA GLY A 262 2.04 1.68 11.04
C GLY A 262 1.29 1.20 12.28
N ALA A 263 0.70 0.00 12.30
CA ALA A 263 -0.11 -0.50 13.41
C ALA A 263 0.65 -0.49 14.76
N CYS A 264 1.94 -0.84 14.75
CA CYS A 264 2.79 -0.81 15.93
C CYS A 264 3.04 0.61 16.46
N SER A 265 3.24 1.60 15.58
CA SER A 265 3.39 3.01 15.96
C SER A 265 2.07 3.56 16.53
N TYR A 266 0.94 3.24 15.88
CA TYR A 266 -0.39 3.69 16.30
C TYR A 266 -0.74 3.21 17.71
N ILE A 267 -0.54 1.91 17.99
CA ILE A 267 -0.90 1.32 19.30
C ILE A 267 0.05 1.69 20.44
N CYS A 268 1.22 2.25 20.11
CA CYS A 268 2.26 2.51 21.10
C CYS A 268 1.84 3.60 22.11
N PRO A 269 1.69 3.29 23.41
CA PRO A 269 1.30 4.29 24.41
C PRO A 269 2.41 5.32 24.65
N ALA A 270 3.67 4.97 24.38
CA ALA A 270 4.81 5.87 24.49
C ALA A 270 5.04 6.69 23.21
N ARG A 271 4.19 6.56 22.18
CA ARG A 271 4.29 7.29 20.90
C ARG A 271 5.63 7.13 20.18
N MET A 272 6.24 5.95 20.27
CA MET A 272 7.48 5.63 19.56
C MET A 272 7.26 5.68 18.03
N HIS A 273 8.19 6.30 17.32
CA HIS A 273 8.17 6.38 15.84
C HIS A 273 8.71 5.09 15.19
N LEU A 274 8.07 3.95 15.51
CA LEU A 274 8.56 2.61 15.14
C LEU A 274 8.67 2.45 13.62
N THR A 275 7.60 2.74 12.88
CA THR A 275 7.57 2.56 11.43
C THR A 275 8.60 3.44 10.70
N HIS A 276 8.81 4.66 11.18
CA HIS A 276 9.84 5.54 10.62
C HIS A 276 11.23 4.92 10.77
N MET A 277 11.54 4.42 11.96
CA MET A 277 12.83 3.76 12.23
C MET A 277 13.00 2.48 11.40
N PHE A 278 11.92 1.75 11.10
CA PHE A 278 12.01 0.57 10.24
C PHE A 278 12.33 0.92 8.79
N LYS A 279 11.83 2.04 8.27
CA LYS A 279 12.24 2.54 6.95
C LYS A 279 13.74 2.81 6.90
N THR A 280 14.28 3.45 7.94
CA THR A 280 15.72 3.67 8.09
C THR A 280 16.48 2.35 8.19
N GLY A 281 16.03 1.41 9.05
CA GLY A 281 16.66 0.11 9.22
C GLY A 281 16.68 -0.72 7.93
N LYS A 282 15.60 -0.71 7.16
CA LYS A 282 15.56 -1.37 5.84
C LYS A 282 16.54 -0.75 4.85
N GLN A 283 16.71 0.58 4.91
CA GLN A 283 17.71 1.24 4.04
C GLN A 283 19.12 0.80 4.39
N LEU A 284 19.47 0.73 5.68
CA LEU A 284 20.76 0.22 6.13
C LEU A 284 21.04 -1.21 5.63
N VAL A 285 20.05 -2.10 5.73
CA VAL A 285 20.15 -3.48 5.22
C VAL A 285 20.38 -3.50 3.71
N LYS A 286 19.64 -2.69 2.94
CA LYS A 286 19.79 -2.59 1.48
C LYS A 286 21.15 -2.04 1.08
N ASP A 287 21.63 -1.01 1.76
CA ASP A 287 22.91 -0.38 1.47
C ASP A 287 24.07 -1.35 1.73
N LYS A 288 24.01 -2.10 2.86
CA LYS A 288 25.00 -3.16 3.14
C LYS A 288 24.96 -4.24 2.06
N ALA A 289 23.79 -4.76 1.72
CA ALA A 289 23.66 -5.80 0.69
C ALA A 289 24.15 -5.32 -0.70
N ALA A 290 24.00 -4.03 -1.01
CA ALA A 290 24.54 -3.45 -2.24
C ALA A 290 26.06 -3.34 -2.19
N ALA A 291 26.63 -2.92 -1.06
CA ALA A 291 28.08 -2.85 -0.86
C ALA A 291 28.74 -4.25 -0.94
N ASP A 292 28.14 -5.24 -0.29
CA ASP A 292 28.65 -6.63 -0.31
C ASP A 292 28.63 -7.22 -1.73
N ARG A 293 27.56 -6.96 -2.51
CA ARG A 293 27.51 -7.35 -3.93
C ARG A 293 28.57 -6.68 -4.77
N ALA A 294 28.75 -5.37 -4.62
CA ALA A 294 29.79 -4.64 -5.35
C ALA A 294 31.20 -5.15 -5.02
N ALA A 295 31.46 -5.46 -3.75
CA ALA A 295 32.74 -6.05 -3.33
C ALA A 295 32.94 -7.45 -3.90
N ALA A 296 31.90 -8.29 -3.96
CA ALA A 296 31.97 -9.63 -4.56
C ALA A 296 32.24 -9.57 -6.06
N GLU A 297 31.57 -8.66 -6.79
CA GLU A 297 31.79 -8.44 -8.22
C GLU A 297 33.21 -7.93 -8.51
N ALA A 298 33.71 -7.01 -7.68
CA ALA A 298 35.10 -6.51 -7.81
C ALA A 298 36.15 -7.62 -7.61
N LYS A 299 35.93 -8.49 -6.61
CA LYS A 299 36.81 -9.65 -6.37
C LYS A 299 36.79 -10.60 -7.56
N LYS A 300 35.62 -10.94 -8.09
CA LYS A 300 35.47 -11.82 -9.25
C LYS A 300 36.19 -11.27 -10.48
N LYS A 301 36.01 -9.97 -10.79
CA LYS A 301 36.74 -9.32 -11.90
C LYS A 301 38.26 -9.31 -11.71
N ALA A 302 38.73 -9.12 -10.48
CA ALA A 302 40.17 -9.18 -10.17
C ALA A 302 40.75 -10.59 -10.33
N GLU A 303 40.00 -11.62 -9.97
CA GLU A 303 40.38 -13.02 -10.18
C GLU A 303 40.44 -13.38 -11.68
N GLU A 304 39.40 -13.03 -12.42
CA GLU A 304 39.33 -13.22 -13.88
C GLU A 304 40.49 -12.51 -14.62
N ALA A 305 40.85 -11.28 -14.20
CA ALA A 305 41.96 -10.52 -14.76
C ALA A 305 43.31 -11.18 -14.45
N LYS A 306 43.49 -11.77 -13.24
CA LYS A 306 44.72 -12.53 -12.90
C LYS A 306 44.85 -13.81 -13.71
N GLU A 307 43.77 -14.54 -13.91
CA GLU A 307 43.76 -15.75 -14.74
C GLU A 307 44.04 -15.45 -16.22
N ALA A 308 43.51 -14.32 -16.74
CA ALA A 308 43.80 -13.89 -18.11
C ALA A 308 45.26 -13.46 -18.31
N ALA A 309 45.87 -12.87 -17.28
CA ALA A 309 47.30 -12.47 -17.33
C ALA A 309 48.26 -13.63 -17.14
N ALA A 310 47.82 -14.79 -16.63
CA ALA A 310 48.60 -15.99 -16.43
C ALA A 310 48.58 -16.95 -17.63
N LYS A 311 47.77 -16.68 -18.64
CA LYS A 311 47.70 -17.38 -19.94
C LYS A 311 48.49 -16.62 -21.02
#